data_6ba9290690e512a7f7b5530ec5c2cbde
#
_entry.id   6ba9290690e512a7f7b5530ec5c2cbde
#
_cell.length_a   1.000
_cell.length_b   1.000
_cell.length_c   1.000
_cell.angle_alpha   90.00
_cell.angle_beta   90.00
_cell.angle_gamma   90.00
#
_symmetry.space_group_name_H-M   'P 1'
#
loop_
_entity.id
_entity.type
_entity.pdbx_description
1 polymer ?
#
loop_
_entity_poly.entity_id
_entity_poly.type
_entity_poly.pdbx_seq_one_letter_code
_entity_poly.pdbx_strand_id
1 'polypeptide(L)'
;RSRLFVKAVDGSRVEREEMVWQRALAEFRKGSPLCESPIERDLLAGLLTADWGYFHTENAVIHDCRNEEFPDEPVVIAPQLVVARYRLDFALVLRRGKITRTVAIECDGKDYHDRERDNRRDEYLSALGIGTIRHVGQDIHRIPLGCANEIAEGVAFWWEQFPQ
;
A
#
# COMPACT_ATOMS: atom_id res chain seq x y z
N ARG A 1 -35.86 16.80 27.75
CA ARG A 1 -35.71 15.35 27.47
C ARG A 1 -35.22 15.19 26.04
N SER A 2 -33.90 15.15 25.86
CA SER A 2 -33.26 14.89 24.56
C SER A 2 -33.43 13.40 24.22
N ARG A 3 -34.17 13.12 23.17
CA ARG A 3 -34.22 11.76 22.58
C ARG A 3 -32.91 11.55 21.80
N LEU A 4 -32.02 10.75 22.36
CA LEU A 4 -30.92 10.15 21.62
C LEU A 4 -31.54 9.23 20.56
N PHE A 5 -31.48 9.65 19.30
CA PHE A 5 -31.73 8.77 18.16
C PHE A 5 -30.51 7.86 18.01
N VAL A 6 -30.52 6.71 18.63
CA VAL A 6 -29.65 5.60 18.23
C VAL A 6 -30.19 5.12 16.88
N LYS A 7 -29.54 5.50 15.77
CA LYS A 7 -29.77 4.86 14.49
C LYS A 7 -29.44 3.39 14.68
N ALA A 8 -30.42 2.51 14.44
CA ALA A 8 -30.17 1.08 14.36
C ALA A 8 -29.07 0.87 13.29
N VAL A 9 -27.94 0.34 13.72
CA VAL A 9 -26.87 -0.02 12.79
C VAL A 9 -27.37 -1.21 12.00
N ASP A 10 -27.38 -1.09 10.66
CA ASP A 10 -27.77 -2.18 9.79
C ASP A 10 -26.81 -3.37 10.01
N GLY A 11 -27.33 -4.51 10.45
CA GLY A 11 -26.55 -5.70 10.77
C GLY A 11 -25.69 -6.17 9.59
N SER A 12 -26.17 -6.00 8.36
CA SER A 12 -25.41 -6.34 7.14
C SER A 12 -24.13 -5.49 6.97
N ARG A 13 -24.16 -4.24 7.42
CA ARG A 13 -23.01 -3.35 7.39
C ARG A 13 -21.95 -3.78 8.41
N VAL A 14 -22.38 -4.15 9.61
CA VAL A 14 -21.46 -4.62 10.67
C VAL A 14 -20.76 -5.91 10.23
N GLU A 15 -21.48 -6.85 9.66
CA GLU A 15 -20.92 -8.10 9.14
C GLU A 15 -19.92 -7.85 8.02
N ARG A 16 -20.20 -6.90 7.13
CA ARG A 16 -19.28 -6.51 6.05
C ARG A 16 -18.00 -5.88 6.60
N GLU A 17 -18.10 -4.93 7.52
CA GLU A 17 -16.97 -4.29 8.17
C GLU A 17 -16.09 -5.32 8.90
N GLU A 18 -16.71 -6.27 9.60
CA GLU A 18 -16.00 -7.37 10.26
C GLU A 18 -15.24 -8.24 9.25
N MET A 19 -15.84 -8.59 8.13
CA MET A 19 -15.17 -9.37 7.09
C MET A 19 -13.97 -8.64 6.49
N VAL A 20 -14.07 -7.32 6.26
CA VAL A 20 -12.96 -6.48 5.77
C VAL A 20 -11.79 -6.53 6.75
N TRP A 21 -12.06 -6.36 8.04
CA TRP A 21 -11.04 -6.43 9.10
C TRP A 21 -10.38 -7.81 9.21
N GLN A 22 -11.15 -8.89 9.13
CA GLN A 22 -10.62 -10.26 9.19
C GLN A 22 -9.72 -10.57 8.00
N ARG A 23 -10.06 -10.07 6.80
CA ARG A 23 -9.21 -10.18 5.62
C ARG A 23 -7.92 -9.38 5.78
N ALA A 24 -8.00 -8.12 6.20
CA ALA A 24 -6.81 -7.30 6.44
C ALA A 24 -5.88 -7.94 7.48
N LEU A 25 -6.41 -8.51 8.55
CA LEU A 25 -5.62 -9.22 9.56
C LEU A 25 -4.95 -10.48 9.00
N ALA A 26 -5.65 -11.24 8.17
CA ALA A 26 -5.09 -12.43 7.52
C ALA A 26 -3.93 -12.05 6.58
N GLU A 27 -4.09 -10.99 5.80
CA GLU A 27 -3.05 -10.47 4.92
C GLU A 27 -1.86 -9.89 5.72
N PHE A 28 -2.12 -9.20 6.84
CA PHE A 28 -1.04 -8.72 7.72
C PHE A 28 -0.19 -9.87 8.28
N ARG A 29 -0.80 -10.98 8.65
CA ARG A 29 -0.07 -12.17 9.13
C ARG A 29 0.82 -12.78 8.06
N LYS A 30 0.44 -12.67 6.79
CA LYS A 30 1.29 -13.10 5.65
C LYS A 30 2.44 -12.13 5.39
N GLY A 31 2.17 -10.83 5.41
CA GLY A 31 3.11 -9.79 4.99
C GLY A 31 4.08 -9.35 6.08
N SER A 32 3.66 -9.33 7.35
CA SER A 32 4.47 -8.83 8.46
C SER A 32 5.83 -9.54 8.61
N PRO A 33 5.95 -10.87 8.43
CA PRO A 33 7.25 -11.55 8.47
C PRO A 33 8.18 -11.20 7.30
N LEU A 34 7.65 -10.61 6.22
CA LEU A 34 8.43 -10.19 5.05
C LEU A 34 9.03 -8.80 5.21
N CYS A 35 8.54 -8.00 6.15
CA CYS A 35 9.06 -6.67 6.46
C CYS A 35 10.36 -6.76 7.25
N GLU A 36 11.35 -5.92 6.91
CA GLU A 36 12.66 -5.90 7.57
C GLU A 36 12.70 -4.99 8.81
N SER A 37 11.78 -4.03 8.91
CA SER A 37 11.76 -3.05 10.00
C SER A 37 10.39 -2.90 10.67
N PRO A 38 10.34 -2.38 11.92
CA PRO A 38 9.07 -2.01 12.57
C PRO A 38 8.28 -0.98 11.77
N ILE A 39 8.96 0.00 11.17
CA ILE A 39 8.35 1.06 10.37
C ILE A 39 7.63 0.49 9.14
N GLU A 40 8.24 -0.48 8.45
CA GLU A 40 7.58 -1.17 7.36
C GLU A 40 6.34 -1.93 7.84
N ARG A 41 6.39 -2.60 9.00
CA ARG A 41 5.21 -3.27 9.56
C ARG A 41 4.09 -2.31 9.92
N ASP A 42 4.42 -1.13 10.46
CA ASP A 42 3.45 -0.08 10.75
C ASP A 42 2.78 0.41 9.45
N LEU A 43 3.57 0.69 8.41
CA LEU A 43 3.03 1.10 7.10
C LEU A 43 2.21 -0.01 6.44
N LEU A 44 2.66 -1.27 6.53
CA LEU A 44 1.91 -2.41 6.00
C LEU A 44 0.51 -2.52 6.61
N ALA A 45 0.40 -2.36 7.94
CA ALA A 45 -0.90 -2.34 8.61
C ALA A 45 -1.80 -1.22 8.07
N GLY A 46 -1.23 -0.02 7.86
CA GLY A 46 -1.93 1.09 7.24
C GLY A 46 -2.38 0.78 5.81
N LEU A 47 -1.50 0.28 4.96
CA LEU A 47 -1.80 -0.04 3.55
C LEU A 47 -2.90 -1.10 3.42
N LEU A 48 -2.94 -2.09 4.30
CA LEU A 48 -3.98 -3.13 4.30
C LEU A 48 -5.35 -2.62 4.75
N THR A 49 -5.39 -1.47 5.43
CA THR A 49 -6.62 -0.85 5.94
C THR A 49 -6.95 0.49 5.28
N ALA A 50 -6.14 0.93 4.31
CA ALA A 50 -6.36 2.15 3.54
C ALA A 50 -7.59 2.04 2.64
N ASP A 51 -8.10 3.20 2.20
CA ASP A 51 -9.22 3.27 1.25
C ASP A 51 -8.73 3.04 -0.19
N TRP A 52 -8.99 1.87 -0.71
CA TRP A 52 -8.70 1.47 -2.08
C TRP A 52 -9.92 1.53 -3.01
N GLY A 53 -10.97 2.26 -2.63
CA GLY A 53 -12.23 2.36 -3.40
C GLY A 53 -12.05 2.81 -4.85
N TYR A 54 -11.02 3.64 -5.14
CA TYR A 54 -10.67 4.01 -6.52
C TYR A 54 -10.35 2.79 -7.41
N PHE A 55 -9.76 1.75 -6.84
CA PHE A 55 -9.44 0.50 -7.53
C PHE A 55 -10.52 -0.57 -7.37
N HIS A 56 -11.72 -0.20 -6.90
CA HIS A 56 -12.88 -1.09 -6.74
C HIS A 56 -12.63 -2.28 -5.81
N THR A 57 -11.81 -2.10 -4.79
CA THR A 57 -11.60 -3.11 -3.75
C THR A 57 -11.68 -2.50 -2.35
N GLU A 58 -12.11 -3.30 -1.38
CA GLU A 58 -12.10 -2.96 0.04
C GLU A 58 -10.80 -3.42 0.73
N ASN A 59 -10.05 -4.34 0.09
CA ASN A 59 -8.82 -4.89 0.67
C ASN A 59 -7.70 -4.97 -0.37
N ALA A 60 -6.50 -4.59 0.03
CA ALA A 60 -5.28 -4.99 -0.64
C ALA A 60 -4.89 -6.42 -0.21
N VAL A 61 -4.16 -7.13 -1.05
CA VAL A 61 -3.63 -8.46 -0.75
C VAL A 61 -2.11 -8.48 -0.79
N ILE A 62 -1.51 -9.41 -0.06
CA ILE A 62 -0.06 -9.59 0.00
C ILE A 62 0.40 -10.57 -1.06
N HIS A 63 1.48 -10.20 -1.75
CA HIS A 63 2.27 -11.11 -2.55
C HIS A 63 3.63 -11.38 -1.87
N ASP A 64 3.90 -12.64 -1.62
CA ASP A 64 5.23 -13.09 -1.22
C ASP A 64 6.07 -13.31 -2.47
N CYS A 65 7.12 -12.51 -2.65
CA CYS A 65 7.98 -12.53 -3.84
C CYS A 65 8.77 -13.84 -4.05
N ARG A 66 8.65 -14.78 -3.10
CA ARG A 66 9.13 -16.16 -3.30
C ARG A 66 8.21 -17.00 -4.19
N ASN A 67 6.97 -16.53 -4.39
CA ASN A 67 6.03 -17.15 -5.32
C ASN A 67 6.21 -16.53 -6.71
N GLU A 68 6.07 -17.33 -7.76
CA GLU A 68 6.25 -16.88 -9.14
C GLU A 68 5.05 -16.07 -9.64
N GLU A 69 3.83 -16.41 -9.19
CA GLU A 69 2.59 -15.82 -9.68
C GLU A 69 2.08 -14.70 -8.75
N PHE A 70 1.89 -13.52 -9.33
CA PHE A 70 1.20 -12.43 -8.65
C PHE A 70 -0.32 -12.68 -8.59
N PRO A 71 -0.95 -12.39 -7.43
CA PRO A 71 -2.42 -12.46 -7.33
C PRO A 71 -3.09 -11.56 -8.38
N ASP A 72 -4.18 -12.06 -8.98
CA ASP A 72 -5.01 -11.28 -9.90
C ASP A 72 -6.03 -10.43 -9.11
N GLU A 73 -5.51 -9.51 -8.31
CA GLU A 73 -6.29 -8.62 -7.45
C GLU A 73 -6.05 -7.16 -7.82
N PRO A 74 -7.03 -6.25 -7.59
CA PRO A 74 -6.90 -4.83 -7.96
C PRO A 74 -5.73 -4.11 -7.29
N VAL A 75 -5.43 -4.46 -6.03
CA VAL A 75 -4.31 -3.89 -5.26
C VAL A 75 -3.53 -5.00 -4.60
N VAL A 76 -2.29 -5.18 -5.05
CA VAL A 76 -1.34 -6.16 -4.49
C VAL A 76 -0.17 -5.42 -3.87
N ILE A 77 0.15 -5.75 -2.62
CA ILE A 77 1.31 -5.23 -1.89
C ILE A 77 2.38 -6.33 -1.90
N ALA A 78 3.54 -6.05 -2.48
CA ALA A 78 4.68 -6.94 -2.52
C ALA A 78 5.82 -6.37 -1.66
N PRO A 79 5.98 -6.81 -0.39
CA PRO A 79 7.11 -6.41 0.44
C PRO A 79 8.42 -6.92 -0.14
N GLN A 80 9.47 -6.11 -0.08
CA GLN A 80 10.84 -6.45 -0.46
C GLN A 80 11.00 -6.93 -1.93
N LEU A 81 10.15 -6.42 -2.84
CA LEU A 81 10.26 -6.76 -4.26
C LEU A 81 11.60 -6.28 -4.82
N VAL A 82 12.29 -7.18 -5.50
CA VAL A 82 13.55 -6.87 -6.18
C VAL A 82 13.28 -6.53 -7.65
N VAL A 83 13.71 -5.33 -8.06
CA VAL A 83 13.67 -4.87 -9.45
C VAL A 83 15.11 -4.63 -9.89
N ALA A 84 15.64 -5.50 -10.74
CA ALA A 84 17.05 -5.56 -11.09
C ALA A 84 17.95 -5.63 -9.83
N ARG A 85 18.75 -4.58 -9.56
CA ARG A 85 19.62 -4.51 -8.38
C ARG A 85 18.99 -3.77 -7.18
N TYR A 86 17.78 -3.24 -7.35
CA TYR A 86 17.11 -2.45 -6.32
C TYR A 86 16.07 -3.28 -5.60
N ARG A 87 16.10 -3.24 -4.28
CA ARG A 87 15.09 -3.84 -3.43
C ARG A 87 14.20 -2.72 -2.90
N LEU A 88 12.91 -2.85 -3.13
CA LEU A 88 11.88 -1.89 -2.73
C LEU A 88 11.31 -2.31 -1.38
N ASP A 89 11.09 -1.37 -0.46
CA ASP A 89 10.42 -1.70 0.80
C ASP A 89 9.03 -2.29 0.53
N PHE A 90 8.28 -1.64 -0.36
CA PHE A 90 7.05 -2.21 -0.94
C PHE A 90 6.94 -1.87 -2.42
N ALA A 91 6.38 -2.79 -3.18
CA ALA A 91 5.80 -2.48 -4.48
C ALA A 91 4.27 -2.61 -4.39
N LEU A 92 3.55 -1.59 -4.87
CA LEU A 92 2.12 -1.66 -5.12
C LEU A 92 1.91 -2.03 -6.58
N VAL A 93 1.32 -3.19 -6.84
CA VAL A 93 0.87 -3.59 -8.17
C VAL A 93 -0.62 -3.30 -8.25
N LEU A 94 -0.98 -2.32 -9.07
CA LEU A 94 -2.32 -1.76 -9.16
C LEU A 94 -2.95 -2.15 -10.49
N ARG A 95 -4.20 -2.61 -10.46
CA ARG A 95 -4.93 -3.01 -11.66
C ARG A 95 -6.27 -2.29 -11.73
N ARG A 96 -6.58 -1.77 -12.91
CA ARG A 96 -7.88 -1.20 -13.23
C ARG A 96 -8.23 -1.49 -14.68
N GLY A 97 -9.28 -2.26 -14.91
CA GLY A 97 -9.58 -2.79 -16.22
C GLY A 97 -8.46 -3.71 -16.74
N LYS A 98 -7.93 -3.44 -17.92
CA LYS A 98 -6.81 -4.20 -18.52
C LYS A 98 -5.44 -3.61 -18.21
N ILE A 99 -5.38 -2.51 -17.47
CA ILE A 99 -4.14 -1.78 -17.20
C ILE A 99 -3.59 -2.24 -15.86
N THR A 100 -2.28 -2.52 -15.85
CA THR A 100 -1.51 -2.80 -14.62
C THR A 100 -0.37 -1.81 -14.52
N ARG A 101 -0.17 -1.23 -13.34
CA ARG A 101 0.93 -0.31 -13.04
C ARG A 101 1.55 -0.66 -11.69
N THR A 102 2.83 -0.36 -11.57
CA THR A 102 3.58 -0.59 -10.33
C THR A 102 4.10 0.73 -9.78
N VAL A 103 3.99 0.89 -8.46
CA VAL A 103 4.53 2.01 -7.71
C VAL A 103 5.40 1.48 -6.58
N ALA A 104 6.62 2.01 -6.47
CA ALA A 104 7.52 1.73 -5.35
C ALA A 104 7.15 2.62 -4.16
N ILE A 105 7.06 2.03 -2.97
CA ILE A 105 6.89 2.74 -1.71
C ILE A 105 8.13 2.53 -0.87
N GLU A 106 8.71 3.62 -0.37
CA GLU A 106 9.92 3.63 0.42
C GLU A 106 9.68 4.24 1.79
N CYS A 107 10.18 3.58 2.81
CA CYS A 107 10.11 4.01 4.21
C CYS A 107 11.45 4.64 4.59
N ASP A 108 11.56 5.97 4.43
CA ASP A 108 12.84 6.65 4.68
C ASP A 108 13.17 6.71 6.18
N GLY A 109 14.27 6.07 6.56
CA GLY A 109 14.88 6.21 7.88
C GLY A 109 15.48 7.62 8.09
N LYS A 110 15.79 7.96 9.36
CA LYS A 110 16.33 9.28 9.74
C LYS A 110 17.74 9.58 9.22
N ASP A 111 18.49 8.58 8.82
CA ASP A 111 19.93 8.70 8.58
C ASP A 111 20.33 8.31 7.15
N TYR A 112 21.06 9.21 6.53
CA TYR A 112 21.79 9.07 5.27
C TYR A 112 20.97 8.91 4.00
N HIS A 113 20.54 10.05 3.47
CA HIS A 113 20.18 10.17 2.06
C HIS A 113 21.43 10.45 1.21
N ASP A 114 21.93 9.45 0.52
CA ASP A 114 22.78 9.65 -0.65
C ASP A 114 21.88 10.06 -1.82
N ARG A 115 21.65 11.36 -1.94
CA ARG A 115 20.76 11.96 -2.96
C ARG A 115 21.11 11.50 -4.37
N GLU A 116 22.39 11.32 -4.67
CA GLU A 116 22.83 10.91 -5.99
C GLU A 116 22.48 9.45 -6.28
N ARG A 117 22.60 8.58 -5.29
CA ARG A 117 22.19 7.17 -5.38
C ARG A 117 20.67 7.05 -5.50
N ASP A 118 19.92 7.83 -4.73
CA ASP A 118 18.45 7.84 -4.75
C ASP A 118 17.93 8.37 -6.09
N ASN A 119 18.52 9.43 -6.64
CA ASN A 119 18.16 9.96 -7.94
C ASN A 119 18.40 8.93 -9.06
N ARG A 120 19.56 8.25 -9.06
CA ARG A 120 19.85 7.20 -10.06
C ARG A 120 18.89 6.03 -9.98
N ARG A 121 18.47 5.67 -8.78
CA ARG A 121 17.47 4.63 -8.55
C ARG A 121 16.11 5.06 -9.10
N ASP A 122 15.68 6.27 -8.78
CA ASP A 122 14.39 6.81 -9.24
C ASP A 122 14.34 6.96 -10.75
N GLU A 123 15.41 7.45 -11.37
CA GLU A 123 15.53 7.52 -12.83
C GLU A 123 15.42 6.14 -13.47
N TYR A 124 16.08 5.13 -12.90
CA TYR A 124 16.01 3.77 -13.38
C TYR A 124 14.59 3.18 -13.26
N LEU A 125 13.97 3.31 -12.11
CA LEU A 125 12.60 2.83 -11.88
C LEU A 125 11.59 3.56 -12.78
N SER A 126 11.74 4.87 -12.92
CA SER A 126 10.90 5.69 -13.80
C SER A 126 11.02 5.26 -15.27
N ALA A 127 12.22 4.93 -15.74
CA ALA A 127 12.42 4.39 -17.09
C ALA A 127 11.72 3.05 -17.32
N LEU A 128 11.44 2.29 -16.24
CA LEU A 128 10.63 1.06 -16.29
C LEU A 128 9.12 1.32 -16.07
N GLY A 129 8.71 2.59 -15.98
CA GLY A 129 7.32 2.97 -15.71
C GLY A 129 6.90 2.79 -14.25
N ILE A 130 7.85 2.68 -13.31
CA ILE A 130 7.62 2.52 -11.88
C ILE A 130 7.82 3.88 -11.20
N GLY A 131 6.73 4.47 -10.69
CA GLY A 131 6.80 5.67 -9.85
C GLY A 131 7.31 5.33 -8.45
N THR A 132 7.87 6.32 -7.75
CA THR A 132 8.34 6.14 -6.37
C THR A 132 7.65 7.14 -5.44
N ILE A 133 7.12 6.65 -4.31
CA ILE A 133 6.57 7.46 -3.22
C ILE A 133 7.40 7.18 -1.97
N ARG A 134 7.81 8.26 -1.28
CA ARG A 134 8.57 8.17 -0.02
C ARG A 134 7.81 8.77 1.13
N HIS A 135 7.83 8.07 2.26
CA HIS A 135 7.35 8.59 3.53
C HIS A 135 8.44 8.49 4.58
N VAL A 136 8.55 9.56 5.40
CA VAL A 136 9.50 9.61 6.51
C VAL A 136 9.04 8.63 7.60
N GLY A 137 9.96 7.79 8.09
CA GLY A 137 9.66 6.76 9.08
C GLY A 137 9.02 7.30 10.36
N GLN A 138 9.36 8.53 10.79
CA GLN A 138 8.73 9.16 11.95
C GLN A 138 7.24 9.44 11.72
N ASP A 139 6.85 9.85 10.50
CA ASP A 139 5.44 10.10 10.16
C ASP A 139 4.68 8.79 10.06
N ILE A 140 5.28 7.77 9.45
CA ILE A 140 4.71 6.41 9.39
C ILE A 140 4.44 5.87 10.79
N HIS A 141 5.41 5.96 11.69
CA HIS A 141 5.25 5.46 13.07
C HIS A 141 4.12 6.20 13.81
N ARG A 142 4.00 7.51 13.59
CA ARG A 142 3.01 8.34 14.28
C ARG A 142 1.60 8.17 13.75
N ILE A 143 1.42 8.08 12.43
CA ILE A 143 0.11 8.03 11.75
C ILE A 143 0.13 7.06 10.55
N PRO A 144 0.34 5.75 10.75
CA PRO A 144 0.53 4.81 9.65
C PRO A 144 -0.66 4.76 8.69
N LEU A 145 -1.91 4.80 9.20
CA LEU A 145 -3.10 4.85 8.35
C LEU A 145 -3.20 6.17 7.58
N GLY A 146 -2.80 7.29 8.17
CA GLY A 146 -2.75 8.59 7.50
C GLY A 146 -1.79 8.55 6.31
N CYS A 147 -0.56 8.07 6.51
CA CYS A 147 0.41 7.89 5.43
C CYS A 147 -0.10 6.94 4.34
N ALA A 148 -0.72 5.83 4.74
CA ALA A 148 -1.27 4.87 3.78
C ALA A 148 -2.43 5.45 2.95
N ASN A 149 -3.31 6.25 3.53
CA ASN A 149 -4.37 6.94 2.81
C ASN A 149 -3.81 8.01 1.86
N GLU A 150 -2.78 8.76 2.26
CA GLU A 150 -2.07 9.68 1.36
C GLU A 150 -1.47 8.95 0.17
N ILE A 151 -0.91 7.75 0.38
CA ILE A 151 -0.42 6.89 -0.70
C ILE A 151 -1.57 6.47 -1.61
N ALA A 152 -2.68 5.98 -1.07
CA ALA A 152 -3.84 5.53 -1.85
C ALA A 152 -4.43 6.67 -2.70
N GLU A 153 -4.59 7.86 -2.12
CA GLU A 153 -5.04 9.06 -2.83
C GLU A 153 -4.03 9.51 -3.89
N GLY A 154 -2.74 9.52 -3.55
CA GLY A 154 -1.66 9.91 -4.45
C GLY A 154 -1.56 9.01 -5.68
N VAL A 155 -1.69 7.69 -5.51
CA VAL A 155 -1.66 6.74 -6.65
C VAL A 155 -2.93 6.83 -7.48
N ALA A 156 -4.10 7.11 -6.89
CA ALA A 156 -5.33 7.36 -7.62
C ALA A 156 -5.21 8.63 -8.49
N PHE A 157 -4.72 9.72 -7.91
CA PHE A 157 -4.46 10.96 -8.64
C PHE A 157 -3.44 10.76 -9.77
N TRP A 158 -2.31 10.09 -9.49
CA TRP A 158 -1.29 9.75 -10.48
C TRP A 158 -1.87 8.91 -11.61
N TRP A 159 -2.74 7.94 -11.31
CA TRP A 159 -3.37 7.09 -12.32
C TRP A 159 -4.16 7.88 -13.36
N GLU A 160 -4.89 8.90 -12.93
CA GLU A 160 -5.69 9.77 -13.81
C GLU A 160 -4.85 10.64 -14.76
N GLN A 161 -3.58 10.88 -14.42
CA GLN A 161 -2.68 11.71 -15.25
C GLN A 161 -2.12 10.95 -16.48
N PHE A 162 -2.24 9.64 -16.52
CA PHE A 162 -1.76 8.84 -17.64
C PHE A 162 -2.91 8.50 -18.59
N PRO A 163 -2.81 8.88 -19.88
CA PRO A 163 -3.80 8.50 -20.89
C PRO A 163 -3.89 6.98 -20.99
N GLN A 164 -5.12 6.49 -21.13
CA GLN A 164 -5.44 5.06 -21.29
C GLN A 164 -5.06 4.59 -22.69
#